data_8300d1fdac6eac4946a73914570c869a
#
_entry.id   8300d1fdac6eac4946a73914570c869a
#
_cell.length_a   1.000
_cell.length_b   1.000
_cell.length_c   1.000
_cell.angle_alpha   90.00
_cell.angle_beta   90.00
_cell.angle_gamma   90.00
#
_symmetry.space_group_name_H-M   'P 1'
#
loop_
_entity.id
_entity.type
_entity.pdbx_description
1 polymer ?
#
loop_
_entity_poly.entity_id
_entity_poly.type
_entity_poly.pdbx_seq_one_letter_code
_entity_poly.pdbx_strand_id
1 'polypeptide(L)'
;KTLLSVWIYLFIFKIDDMNVVETIVGEKAYFQNDKWYVVDVKIVKKPKNVTLEDSKLDVRYEKFLHTLDGFKPNILDNVYEGNTEFSIIDAISALVLLDEQGINTQTIRSVLYNKIVIPFFIIPLLLLIYSYASLNSRFFNMGKFTSFSIFGTLIVWGFFFMLFKFTNGGVVIPEFSILMPMFIWILSSIYFYNKKINS
;
A
#
# COMPACT_ATOMS: atom_id res chain seq x y z
N LYS A 1 22.62 16.45 -10.65
CA LYS A 1 21.62 16.80 -11.70
C LYS A 1 20.28 16.30 -11.18
N THR A 2 19.57 17.17 -10.51
CA THR A 2 18.21 16.93 -10.00
C THR A 2 17.27 16.85 -11.21
N LEU A 3 16.62 15.72 -11.39
CA LEU A 3 15.53 15.57 -12.36
C LEU A 3 14.42 16.53 -11.93
N LEU A 4 14.19 17.58 -12.71
CA LEU A 4 13.01 18.42 -12.56
C LEU A 4 11.80 17.63 -13.05
N SER A 5 10.97 17.15 -12.13
CA SER A 5 9.64 16.66 -12.49
C SER A 5 8.76 17.86 -12.75
N VAL A 6 8.21 17.98 -13.96
CA VAL A 6 7.30 19.05 -14.36
C VAL A 6 5.92 18.42 -14.54
N TRP A 7 4.95 18.91 -13.76
CA TRP A 7 3.55 18.51 -13.89
C TRP A 7 2.75 19.64 -14.50
N ILE A 8 1.85 19.31 -15.41
CA ILE A 8 0.92 20.23 -16.02
C ILE A 8 -0.45 19.97 -15.38
N TYR A 9 -1.02 21.00 -14.77
CA TYR A 9 -2.25 20.95 -13.95
C TYR A 9 -2.13 20.10 -12.70
N LEU A 10 -1.85 20.76 -11.57
CA LEU A 10 -1.85 20.17 -10.24
C LEU A 10 -3.10 20.60 -9.48
N PHE A 11 -3.85 19.62 -8.96
CA PHE A 11 -5.00 19.83 -8.10
C PHE A 11 -4.66 19.35 -6.69
N ILE A 12 -4.78 20.22 -5.69
CA ILE A 12 -4.58 19.87 -4.28
C ILE A 12 -5.87 20.19 -3.53
N PHE A 13 -6.38 19.21 -2.81
CA PHE A 13 -7.56 19.35 -1.97
C PHE A 13 -7.15 19.28 -0.50
N LYS A 14 -7.42 20.34 0.26
CA LYS A 14 -7.25 20.34 1.70
C LYS A 14 -8.56 19.90 2.33
N ILE A 15 -8.53 18.80 3.06
CA ILE A 15 -9.69 18.17 3.67
C ILE A 15 -9.63 18.42 5.18
N ASP A 16 -10.74 18.85 5.79
CA ASP A 16 -10.94 18.99 7.21
C ASP A 16 -12.29 18.36 7.56
N ASP A 17 -12.35 17.42 8.51
CA ASP A 17 -13.55 16.68 8.91
C ASP A 17 -14.35 16.11 7.72
N MET A 18 -13.69 15.38 6.80
CA MET A 18 -14.27 14.82 5.57
C MET A 18 -14.85 15.85 4.57
N ASN A 19 -14.65 17.13 4.77
CA ASN A 19 -15.06 18.19 3.86
C ASN A 19 -13.86 18.85 3.20
N VAL A 20 -13.98 19.12 1.90
CA VAL A 20 -12.99 19.91 1.19
C VAL A 20 -13.13 21.37 1.61
N VAL A 21 -12.13 21.89 2.33
CA VAL A 21 -12.10 23.27 2.84
C VAL A 21 -11.42 24.21 1.87
N GLU A 22 -10.40 23.72 1.16
CA GLU A 22 -9.59 24.52 0.25
C GLU A 22 -9.21 23.69 -0.97
N THR A 23 -9.34 24.28 -2.15
CA THR A 23 -8.91 23.69 -3.42
C THR A 23 -7.86 24.58 -4.05
N ILE A 24 -6.70 24.02 -4.33
CA ILE A 24 -5.59 24.72 -4.98
C ILE A 24 -5.42 24.12 -6.37
N VAL A 25 -5.47 24.96 -7.38
CA VAL A 25 -5.28 24.57 -8.79
C VAL A 25 -4.09 25.34 -9.33
N GLY A 26 -3.06 24.61 -9.77
CA GLY A 26 -1.88 25.20 -10.40
C GLY A 26 -1.73 24.76 -11.84
N GLU A 27 -1.29 25.65 -12.72
CA GLU A 27 -1.04 25.31 -14.11
C GLU A 27 0.24 24.51 -14.31
N LYS A 28 1.27 24.80 -13.52
CA LYS A 28 2.56 24.10 -13.58
C LYS A 28 3.10 23.88 -12.18
N ALA A 29 3.69 22.72 -11.95
CA ALA A 29 4.36 22.40 -10.71
C ALA A 29 5.77 21.83 -10.97
N TYR A 30 6.73 22.30 -10.20
CA TYR A 30 8.13 21.88 -10.29
C TYR A 30 8.57 21.33 -8.93
N PHE A 31 9.23 20.20 -8.93
CA PHE A 31 9.85 19.65 -7.74
C PHE A 31 11.35 19.95 -7.71
N GLN A 32 11.80 20.71 -6.72
CA GLN A 32 13.20 21.05 -6.54
C GLN A 32 13.52 21.20 -5.06
N ASN A 33 14.68 20.68 -4.62
CA ASN A 33 15.14 20.76 -3.22
C ASN A 33 14.10 20.23 -2.20
N ASP A 34 13.48 19.08 -2.48
CA ASP A 34 12.45 18.42 -1.66
C ASP A 34 11.18 19.27 -1.43
N LYS A 35 10.94 20.26 -2.30
CA LYS A 35 9.74 21.14 -2.25
C LYS A 35 9.06 21.26 -3.60
N TRP A 36 7.76 21.42 -3.56
CA TRP A 36 6.95 21.71 -4.73
C TRP A 36 6.75 23.22 -4.89
N TYR A 37 7.05 23.71 -6.07
CA TYR A 37 6.83 25.06 -6.51
C TYR A 37 5.70 25.05 -7.54
N VAL A 38 4.56 25.61 -7.19
CA VAL A 38 3.39 25.70 -8.08
C VAL A 38 3.29 27.10 -8.63
N VAL A 39 3.10 27.22 -9.94
CA VAL A 39 3.02 28.48 -10.68
C VAL A 39 1.60 28.70 -11.17
N ASP A 40 1.17 29.95 -11.19
CA ASP A 40 -0.16 30.40 -11.60
C ASP A 40 -1.27 29.65 -10.84
N VAL A 41 -1.30 29.91 -9.54
CA VAL A 41 -2.12 29.19 -8.57
C VAL A 41 -3.45 29.90 -8.35
N LYS A 42 -4.53 29.15 -8.48
CA LYS A 42 -5.88 29.56 -8.06
C LYS A 42 -6.25 28.83 -6.79
N ILE A 43 -6.41 29.57 -5.70
CA ILE A 43 -6.83 29.05 -4.39
C ILE A 43 -8.31 29.37 -4.20
N VAL A 44 -9.13 28.35 -3.97
CA VAL A 44 -10.55 28.49 -3.71
C VAL A 44 -10.82 27.97 -2.30
N LYS A 45 -11.19 28.87 -1.38
CA LYS A 45 -11.61 28.52 -0.01
C LYS A 45 -13.11 28.43 0.09
N LYS A 46 -13.60 27.35 0.69
CA LYS A 46 -14.99 27.17 1.01
C LYS A 46 -15.29 27.79 2.38
N PRO A 47 -16.37 28.58 2.55
CA PRO A 47 -16.75 29.12 3.85
C PRO A 47 -17.09 27.99 4.83
N LYS A 48 -16.64 28.13 6.09
CA LYS A 48 -16.89 27.11 7.15
C LYS A 48 -18.38 27.00 7.51
N ASN A 49 -19.14 28.08 7.41
CA ASN A 49 -20.58 28.11 7.68
C ASN A 49 -21.31 28.63 6.44
N VAL A 50 -22.20 27.81 5.90
CA VAL A 50 -23.08 28.22 4.78
C VAL A 50 -24.31 28.91 5.40
N THR A 51 -24.20 30.20 5.71
CA THR A 51 -25.35 31.05 5.98
C THR A 51 -25.73 31.80 4.71
N LEU A 52 -27.01 32.13 4.51
CA LEU A 52 -27.53 32.77 3.28
C LEU A 52 -26.83 34.11 2.95
N GLU A 53 -26.17 34.75 3.92
CA GLU A 53 -25.44 36.01 3.76
C GLU A 53 -23.94 35.81 3.46
N ASP A 54 -23.31 34.68 3.80
CA ASP A 54 -21.86 34.45 3.71
C ASP A 54 -21.46 33.33 2.73
N SER A 55 -22.25 33.16 1.67
CA SER A 55 -22.02 32.10 0.65
C SER A 55 -20.96 32.42 -0.41
N LYS A 56 -20.14 33.46 -0.22
CA LYS A 56 -19.11 33.84 -1.20
C LYS A 56 -17.87 32.92 -1.06
N LEU A 57 -17.53 32.26 -2.18
CA LEU A 57 -16.25 31.58 -2.32
C LEU A 57 -15.11 32.61 -2.31
N ASP A 58 -14.15 32.47 -1.40
CA ASP A 58 -12.93 33.29 -1.42
C ASP A 58 -11.97 32.70 -2.46
N VAL A 59 -11.82 33.44 -3.57
CA VAL A 59 -10.94 33.03 -4.67
C VAL A 59 -9.74 33.95 -4.70
N ARG A 60 -8.55 33.39 -4.53
CA ARG A 60 -7.27 34.11 -4.59
C ARG A 60 -6.41 33.58 -5.71
N TYR A 61 -5.67 34.47 -6.34
CA TYR A 61 -4.70 34.12 -7.37
C TYR A 61 -3.30 34.48 -6.88
N GLU A 62 -2.41 33.51 -6.89
CA GLU A 62 -1.01 33.68 -6.51
C GLU A 62 -0.11 33.23 -7.66
N LYS A 63 0.97 33.98 -7.92
CA LYS A 63 1.92 33.61 -8.99
C LYS A 63 2.77 32.40 -8.60
N PHE A 64 3.09 32.25 -7.32
CA PHE A 64 3.91 31.16 -6.81
C PHE A 64 3.39 30.70 -5.46
N LEU A 65 3.28 29.40 -5.29
CA LEU A 65 2.92 28.78 -4.01
C LEU A 65 3.89 27.65 -3.70
N HIS A 66 4.37 27.61 -2.46
CA HIS A 66 5.10 26.47 -1.93
C HIS A 66 4.12 25.56 -1.20
N THR A 67 4.09 24.29 -1.56
CA THR A 67 3.14 23.33 -1.00
C THR A 67 3.69 21.91 -1.08
N LEU A 68 3.02 20.95 -0.46
CA LEU A 68 3.36 19.53 -0.46
C LEU A 68 4.81 19.28 0.02
N ASP A 69 5.21 19.93 1.12
CA ASP A 69 6.52 19.72 1.73
C ASP A 69 6.71 18.24 2.08
N GLY A 70 7.84 17.66 1.66
CA GLY A 70 8.18 16.26 1.88
C GLY A 70 7.57 15.25 0.88
N PHE A 71 6.59 15.63 0.06
CA PHE A 71 6.02 14.75 -0.96
C PHE A 71 6.93 14.69 -2.20
N LYS A 72 7.64 13.59 -2.36
CA LYS A 72 8.41 13.33 -3.58
C LYS A 72 7.48 12.97 -4.75
N PRO A 73 7.86 13.29 -6.02
CA PRO A 73 7.07 12.95 -7.20
C PRO A 73 6.67 11.47 -7.24
N ASN A 74 7.60 10.56 -6.94
CA ASN A 74 7.34 9.11 -6.92
C ASN A 74 6.25 8.70 -5.90
N ILE A 75 6.12 9.44 -4.78
CA ILE A 75 5.07 9.17 -3.80
C ILE A 75 3.72 9.58 -4.35
N LEU A 76 3.64 10.76 -4.98
CA LEU A 76 2.41 11.26 -5.58
C LEU A 76 1.93 10.37 -6.72
N ASP A 77 2.82 10.01 -7.67
CA ASP A 77 2.51 9.12 -8.78
C ASP A 77 1.93 7.79 -8.29
N ASN A 78 2.58 7.17 -7.31
CA ASN A 78 2.17 5.86 -6.81
C ASN A 78 0.88 5.90 -5.97
N VAL A 79 0.66 6.95 -5.18
CA VAL A 79 -0.56 7.09 -4.35
C VAL A 79 -1.79 7.36 -5.21
N TYR A 80 -1.68 8.23 -6.20
CA TYR A 80 -2.84 8.65 -7.01
C TYR A 80 -3.11 7.73 -8.21
N GLU A 81 -2.10 7.12 -8.80
CA GLU A 81 -2.30 6.18 -9.90
C GLU A 81 -2.63 4.76 -9.43
N GLY A 82 -2.67 4.51 -8.11
CA GLY A 82 -2.89 3.18 -7.55
C GLY A 82 -1.74 2.20 -7.89
N ASN A 83 -0.61 2.73 -8.26
CA ASN A 83 0.57 1.95 -8.59
C ASN A 83 1.15 1.34 -7.31
N THR A 84 1.30 0.02 -7.28
CA THR A 84 1.81 -0.73 -6.14
C THR A 84 3.34 -0.89 -6.17
N GLU A 85 4.03 -0.13 -7.01
CA GLU A 85 5.48 -0.23 -7.22
C GLU A 85 6.32 0.64 -6.27
N PHE A 86 5.83 0.87 -5.05
CA PHE A 86 6.65 1.53 -4.02
C PHE A 86 7.92 0.74 -3.70
N SER A 87 9.06 1.41 -3.61
CA SER A 87 10.18 0.90 -2.81
C SER A 87 9.76 0.79 -1.34
N ILE A 88 10.33 -0.15 -0.58
CA ILE A 88 10.03 -0.28 0.87
C ILE A 88 10.31 1.04 1.59
N ILE A 89 11.39 1.74 1.24
CA ILE A 89 11.79 3.03 1.83
C ILE A 89 10.76 4.11 1.49
N ASP A 90 10.32 4.18 0.23
CA ASP A 90 9.31 5.16 -0.20
C ASP A 90 7.95 4.89 0.45
N ALA A 91 7.58 3.61 0.61
CA ALA A 91 6.35 3.23 1.31
C ALA A 91 6.37 3.64 2.80
N ILE A 92 7.51 3.47 3.49
CA ILE A 92 7.65 3.91 4.89
C ILE A 92 7.57 5.44 4.96
N SER A 93 8.28 6.16 4.07
CA SER A 93 8.23 7.63 4.05
C SER A 93 6.83 8.16 3.75
N ALA A 94 6.14 7.55 2.78
CA ALA A 94 4.76 7.88 2.45
C ALA A 94 3.80 7.61 3.62
N LEU A 95 4.00 6.50 4.34
CA LEU A 95 3.17 6.14 5.49
C LEU A 95 3.27 7.18 6.60
N VAL A 96 4.48 7.62 6.95
CA VAL A 96 4.70 8.65 7.97
C VAL A 96 4.04 9.97 7.56
N LEU A 97 4.28 10.42 6.31
CA LEU A 97 3.73 11.69 5.81
C LEU A 97 2.20 11.70 5.75
N LEU A 98 1.57 10.59 5.34
CA LEU A 98 0.12 10.50 5.19
C LEU A 98 -0.58 10.29 6.54
N ASP A 99 0.05 9.58 7.49
CA ASP A 99 -0.47 9.39 8.84
C ASP A 99 -0.55 10.72 9.60
N GLU A 100 0.50 11.55 9.48
CA GLU A 100 0.51 12.91 10.06
C GLU A 100 -0.61 13.82 9.50
N GLN A 101 -1.09 13.52 8.29
CA GLN A 101 -2.16 14.28 7.62
C GLN A 101 -3.54 13.66 7.81
N GLY A 102 -3.67 12.55 8.55
CA GLY A 102 -4.93 11.85 8.74
C GLY A 102 -5.50 11.21 7.47
N ILE A 103 -4.68 11.00 6.43
CA ILE A 103 -5.10 10.38 5.19
C ILE A 103 -5.08 8.84 5.34
N ASN A 104 -6.02 8.18 4.65
CA ASN A 104 -6.11 6.72 4.68
C ASN A 104 -4.84 6.04 4.15
N THR A 105 -4.14 5.34 5.01
CA THR A 105 -2.87 4.65 4.72
C THR A 105 -3.02 3.17 4.38
N GLN A 106 -4.26 2.65 4.27
CA GLN A 106 -4.52 1.21 4.10
C GLN A 106 -3.80 0.62 2.88
N THR A 107 -3.85 1.28 1.74
CA THR A 107 -3.21 0.81 0.50
C THR A 107 -1.69 0.72 0.66
N ILE A 108 -1.07 1.72 1.28
CA ILE A 108 0.39 1.74 1.48
C ILE A 108 0.83 0.66 2.46
N ARG A 109 0.08 0.48 3.57
CA ARG A 109 0.32 -0.61 4.52
C ARG A 109 0.17 -1.98 3.85
N SER A 110 -0.83 -2.14 2.99
CA SER A 110 -1.02 -3.35 2.19
C SER A 110 0.20 -3.67 1.33
N VAL A 111 0.71 -2.68 0.60
CA VAL A 111 1.91 -2.84 -0.25
C VAL A 111 3.14 -3.17 0.60
N LEU A 112 3.31 -2.50 1.74
CA LEU A 112 4.42 -2.73 2.64
C LEU A 112 4.39 -4.15 3.22
N TYR A 113 3.23 -4.61 3.72
CA TYR A 113 3.06 -5.97 4.23
C TYR A 113 3.26 -7.02 3.14
N ASN A 114 2.78 -6.76 1.93
CA ASN A 114 3.01 -7.65 0.79
C ASN A 114 4.51 -7.82 0.50
N LYS A 115 5.27 -6.74 0.49
CA LYS A 115 6.70 -6.79 0.19
C LYS A 115 7.53 -7.40 1.32
N ILE A 116 7.14 -7.22 2.57
CA ILE A 116 7.88 -7.72 3.73
C ILE A 116 7.40 -9.12 4.13
N VAL A 117 6.10 -9.32 4.28
CA VAL A 117 5.54 -10.53 4.91
C VAL A 117 5.41 -11.69 3.93
N ILE A 118 4.98 -11.43 2.69
CA ILE A 118 4.75 -12.50 1.72
C ILE A 118 6.00 -13.32 1.37
N PRO A 119 7.21 -12.75 1.25
CA PRO A 119 8.41 -13.58 1.03
C PRO A 119 8.65 -14.64 2.11
N PHE A 120 8.24 -14.36 3.35
CA PHE A 120 8.37 -15.33 4.46
C PHE A 120 7.39 -16.51 4.35
N PHE A 121 6.40 -16.46 3.49
CA PHE A 121 5.46 -17.54 3.22
C PHE A 121 6.17 -18.85 2.80
N ILE A 122 7.36 -18.78 2.21
CA ILE A 122 8.12 -19.93 1.75
C ILE A 122 8.57 -20.83 2.89
N ILE A 123 8.86 -20.26 4.06
CA ILE A 123 9.36 -21.02 5.22
C ILE A 123 8.31 -22.02 5.73
N PRO A 124 7.08 -21.60 6.09
CA PRO A 124 6.04 -22.54 6.51
C PRO A 124 5.61 -23.49 5.39
N LEU A 125 5.70 -23.05 4.12
CA LEU A 125 5.44 -23.92 2.98
C LEU A 125 6.43 -25.10 2.92
N LEU A 126 7.72 -24.83 3.05
CA LEU A 126 8.75 -25.87 3.07
C LEU A 126 8.58 -26.83 4.26
N LEU A 127 8.22 -26.32 5.44
CA LEU A 127 7.93 -27.14 6.61
C LEU A 127 6.73 -28.08 6.37
N LEU A 128 5.67 -27.60 5.71
CA LEU A 128 4.52 -28.44 5.36
C LEU A 128 4.88 -29.50 4.33
N ILE A 129 5.59 -29.14 3.26
CA ILE A 129 6.04 -30.08 2.24
C ILE A 129 6.93 -31.16 2.89
N TYR A 130 7.86 -30.77 3.75
CA TYR A 130 8.69 -31.70 4.49
C TYR A 130 7.86 -32.61 5.40
N SER A 131 6.85 -32.07 6.07
CA SER A 131 5.97 -32.85 6.96
C SER A 131 5.17 -33.90 6.19
N TYR A 132 4.84 -33.65 4.95
CA TYR A 132 4.12 -34.58 4.08
C TYR A 132 5.04 -35.60 3.41
N ALA A 133 6.34 -35.33 3.27
CA ALA A 133 7.29 -36.26 2.68
C ALA A 133 7.41 -37.53 3.57
N SER A 134 7.18 -38.70 2.99
CA SER A 134 7.39 -39.98 3.69
C SER A 134 8.89 -40.28 3.78
N LEU A 135 9.40 -40.56 5.00
CA LEU A 135 10.77 -40.95 5.21
C LEU A 135 11.04 -42.40 4.80
N ASN A 136 10.00 -43.22 4.64
CA ASN A 136 10.11 -44.60 4.18
C ASN A 136 10.14 -44.65 2.65
N SER A 137 11.32 -44.91 2.09
CA SER A 137 11.54 -45.04 0.64
C SER A 137 10.66 -46.09 -0.04
N ARG A 138 10.22 -47.12 0.71
CA ARG A 138 9.40 -48.24 0.20
C ARG A 138 7.97 -47.80 -0.20
N PHE A 139 7.44 -46.77 0.44
CA PHE A 139 6.09 -46.24 0.21
C PHE A 139 6.06 -44.85 -0.43
N PHE A 140 7.24 -44.30 -0.75
CA PHE A 140 7.36 -42.96 -1.28
C PHE A 140 7.02 -42.95 -2.78
N ASN A 141 5.86 -42.43 -3.10
CA ASN A 141 5.46 -42.23 -4.49
C ASN A 141 5.83 -40.80 -4.92
N MET A 142 6.94 -40.69 -5.67
CA MET A 142 7.48 -39.41 -6.15
C MET A 142 6.45 -38.59 -6.93
N GLY A 143 5.64 -39.24 -7.80
CA GLY A 143 4.64 -38.55 -8.61
C GLY A 143 3.54 -37.91 -7.76
N LYS A 144 3.01 -38.66 -6.78
CA LYS A 144 1.99 -38.11 -5.85
C LYS A 144 2.55 -36.98 -5.02
N PHE A 145 3.77 -37.13 -4.49
CA PHE A 145 4.43 -36.10 -3.70
C PHE A 145 4.65 -34.82 -4.50
N THR A 146 5.19 -34.92 -5.72
CA THR A 146 5.44 -33.78 -6.60
C THR A 146 4.13 -33.07 -6.99
N SER A 147 3.10 -33.84 -7.38
CA SER A 147 1.80 -33.27 -7.71
C SER A 147 1.19 -32.53 -6.53
N PHE A 148 1.18 -33.14 -5.33
CA PHE A 148 0.66 -32.50 -4.11
C PHE A 148 1.43 -31.21 -3.76
N SER A 149 2.77 -31.24 -3.88
CA SER A 149 3.59 -30.06 -3.60
C SER A 149 3.32 -28.91 -4.56
N ILE A 150 3.21 -29.19 -5.88
CA ILE A 150 2.94 -28.18 -6.89
C ILE A 150 1.54 -27.60 -6.72
N PHE A 151 0.51 -28.45 -6.68
CA PHE A 151 -0.87 -27.97 -6.57
C PHE A 151 -1.13 -27.30 -5.21
N GLY A 152 -0.61 -27.83 -4.11
CA GLY A 152 -0.69 -27.22 -2.80
C GLY A 152 -0.05 -25.83 -2.75
N THR A 153 1.14 -25.69 -3.34
CA THR A 153 1.82 -24.39 -3.44
C THR A 153 0.99 -23.38 -4.24
N LEU A 154 0.45 -23.79 -5.40
CA LEU A 154 -0.37 -22.90 -6.23
C LEU A 154 -1.67 -22.46 -5.53
N ILE A 155 -2.34 -23.39 -4.82
CA ILE A 155 -3.56 -23.07 -4.07
C ILE A 155 -3.26 -22.05 -2.97
N VAL A 156 -2.22 -22.30 -2.17
CA VAL A 156 -1.88 -21.39 -1.06
C VAL A 156 -1.40 -20.04 -1.58
N TRP A 157 -0.58 -20.04 -2.63
CA TRP A 157 -0.15 -18.79 -3.27
C TRP A 157 -1.33 -18.00 -3.84
N GLY A 158 -2.24 -18.67 -4.56
CA GLY A 158 -3.45 -18.05 -5.11
C GLY A 158 -4.36 -17.46 -4.02
N PHE A 159 -4.48 -18.13 -2.86
CA PHE A 159 -5.22 -17.65 -1.71
C PHE A 159 -4.62 -16.35 -1.16
N PHE A 160 -3.30 -16.29 -0.90
CA PHE A 160 -2.62 -15.07 -0.45
C PHE A 160 -2.71 -13.95 -1.48
N PHE A 161 -2.58 -14.27 -2.77
CA PHE A 161 -2.74 -13.29 -3.85
C PHE A 161 -4.14 -12.68 -3.88
N MET A 162 -5.18 -13.49 -3.70
CA MET A 162 -6.56 -13.01 -3.62
C MET A 162 -6.77 -12.06 -2.43
N LEU A 163 -6.29 -12.44 -1.25
CA LEU A 163 -6.35 -11.60 -0.05
C LEU A 163 -5.64 -10.26 -0.26
N PHE A 164 -4.46 -10.27 -0.87
CA PHE A 164 -3.74 -9.06 -1.23
C PHE A 164 -4.53 -8.14 -2.17
N LYS A 165 -5.18 -8.70 -3.19
CA LYS A 165 -6.02 -7.92 -4.11
C LYS A 165 -7.21 -7.28 -3.41
N PHE A 166 -7.87 -7.98 -2.50
CA PHE A 166 -8.97 -7.41 -1.70
C PHE A 166 -8.51 -6.28 -0.79
N THR A 167 -7.32 -6.41 -0.21
CA THR A 167 -6.72 -5.37 0.63
C THR A 167 -6.38 -4.12 -0.15
N ASN A 168 -5.77 -4.27 -1.33
CA ASN A 168 -5.46 -3.13 -2.21
C ASN A 168 -6.73 -2.44 -2.72
N GLY A 169 -7.81 -3.18 -2.90
CA GLY A 169 -9.12 -2.61 -3.23
C GLY A 169 -9.83 -1.92 -2.06
N GLY A 170 -9.21 -1.85 -0.87
CA GLY A 170 -9.80 -1.22 0.31
C GLY A 170 -10.96 -1.98 0.94
N VAL A 171 -11.21 -3.23 0.51
CA VAL A 171 -12.34 -4.06 1.00
C VAL A 171 -12.06 -4.62 2.40
N VAL A 172 -10.80 -4.95 2.68
CA VAL A 172 -10.38 -5.56 3.94
C VAL A 172 -9.16 -4.82 4.50
N ILE A 173 -9.12 -4.68 5.82
CA ILE A 173 -8.00 -4.05 6.53
C ILE A 173 -6.73 -4.92 6.35
N PRO A 174 -5.57 -4.33 6.03
CA PRO A 174 -4.34 -5.06 5.72
C PRO A 174 -3.89 -6.03 6.81
N GLU A 175 -4.08 -5.67 8.06
CA GLU A 175 -3.71 -6.47 9.22
C GLU A 175 -4.46 -7.81 9.26
N PHE A 176 -5.77 -7.79 8.96
CA PHE A 176 -6.58 -9.01 8.97
C PHE A 176 -6.39 -9.87 7.72
N SER A 177 -6.12 -9.27 6.59
CA SER A 177 -6.02 -10.04 5.33
C SER A 177 -4.62 -10.56 5.04
N ILE A 178 -3.56 -9.96 5.59
CA ILE A 178 -2.18 -10.39 5.33
C ILE A 178 -1.54 -11.00 6.58
N LEU A 179 -1.55 -10.28 7.72
CA LEU A 179 -0.84 -10.74 8.92
C LEU A 179 -1.53 -11.94 9.58
N MET A 180 -2.86 -11.90 9.75
CA MET A 180 -3.60 -12.97 10.43
C MET A 180 -3.52 -14.31 9.67
N PRO A 181 -3.79 -14.40 8.36
CA PRO A 181 -3.64 -15.65 7.60
C PRO A 181 -2.20 -16.15 7.60
N MET A 182 -1.21 -15.27 7.52
CA MET A 182 0.19 -15.65 7.57
C MET A 182 0.57 -16.26 8.92
N PHE A 183 0.08 -15.68 10.02
CA PHE A 183 0.29 -16.22 11.36
C PHE A 183 -0.34 -17.61 11.53
N ILE A 184 -1.59 -17.80 11.07
CA ILE A 184 -2.27 -19.09 11.08
C ILE A 184 -1.50 -20.12 10.23
N TRP A 185 -0.96 -19.69 9.09
CA TRP A 185 -0.17 -20.53 8.19
C TRP A 185 1.13 -21.02 8.86
N ILE A 186 1.83 -20.13 9.56
CA ILE A 186 3.04 -20.47 10.32
C ILE A 186 2.72 -21.45 11.45
N LEU A 187 1.70 -21.19 12.25
CA LEU A 187 1.29 -22.08 13.35
C LEU A 187 0.90 -23.48 12.84
N SER A 188 0.12 -23.54 11.76
CA SER A 188 -0.28 -24.79 11.13
C SER A 188 0.93 -25.60 10.66
N SER A 189 1.89 -24.96 10.02
CA SER A 189 3.11 -25.64 9.53
C SER A 189 3.96 -26.19 10.67
N ILE A 190 4.12 -25.44 11.76
CA ILE A 190 4.85 -25.89 12.97
C ILE A 190 4.12 -27.07 13.63
N TYR A 191 2.78 -27.01 13.71
CA TYR A 191 1.99 -28.11 14.28
C TYR A 191 2.19 -29.41 13.50
N PHE A 192 2.06 -29.40 12.17
CA PHE A 192 2.26 -30.59 11.33
C PHE A 192 3.70 -31.11 11.37
N TYR A 193 4.67 -30.21 11.41
CA TYR A 193 6.08 -30.56 11.56
C TYR A 193 6.35 -31.29 12.89
N ASN A 194 5.89 -30.74 14.01
CA ASN A 194 6.06 -31.32 15.33
C ASN A 194 5.33 -32.69 15.46
N LYS A 195 4.12 -32.79 14.90
CA LYS A 195 3.37 -34.04 14.85
C LYS A 195 4.15 -35.14 14.14
N LYS A 196 4.84 -34.78 13.04
CA LYS A 196 5.64 -35.76 12.31
C LYS A 196 6.88 -36.22 13.04
N ILE A 197 7.56 -35.34 13.77
CA ILE A 197 8.75 -35.69 14.54
C ILE A 197 8.41 -36.64 15.71
N ASN A 198 7.23 -36.43 16.32
CA ASN A 198 6.77 -37.18 17.47
C ASN A 198 6.02 -38.49 17.11
N SER A 199 5.83 -38.78 15.85
CA SER A 199 5.20 -39.99 15.31
C SER A 199 6.23 -40.95 14.72
#